data_69687857ca941c6b90887833a1b8cbde
#
_entry.id   69687857ca941c6b90887833a1b8cbde
#
_cell.length_a   1.000
_cell.length_b   1.000
_cell.length_c   1.000
_cell.angle_alpha   90.00
_cell.angle_beta   90.00
_cell.angle_gamma   90.00
#
_symmetry.space_group_name_H-M   'P 1'
#
loop_
_entity.id
_entity.type
_entity.pdbx_description
1 polymer ?
#
loop_
_entity_poly.entity_id
_entity_poly.type
_entity_poly.pdbx_seq_one_letter_code
_entity_poly.pdbx_strand_id
1 'polypeptide(L)'
;MPEKIVPDTSIIIDGKLSDLIENGEVEAEIVIPEFVVDELENQANRGQETGYKGLEEIEKIRELGEEKNLEVSFTGRKPTEEEIRLANNGRIDALIRDVAEEKSATLYTGDIVQARVAKAKGI
;
A
#
# COMPACT_ATOMS: atom_id res chain seq x y z
N MET A 1 -0.25 16.54 -14.61
CA MET A 1 0.36 15.26 -14.23
C MET A 1 -0.58 14.50 -13.34
N PRO A 2 -0.83 13.22 -13.59
CA PRO A 2 -1.68 12.46 -12.69
C PRO A 2 -1.01 12.32 -11.32
N GLU A 3 -1.79 12.44 -10.28
CA GLU A 3 -1.34 12.20 -8.93
C GLU A 3 -0.94 10.73 -8.79
N LYS A 4 0.07 10.46 -7.99
CA LYS A 4 0.48 9.09 -7.65
C LYS A 4 0.22 8.86 -6.18
N ILE A 5 -0.33 7.69 -5.86
CA ILE A 5 -0.62 7.28 -4.50
C ILE A 5 0.10 5.98 -4.20
N VAL A 6 0.76 5.94 -3.03
CA VAL A 6 1.34 4.72 -2.48
C VAL A 6 0.54 4.37 -1.23
N PRO A 7 -0.28 3.31 -1.27
CA PRO A 7 -1.00 2.87 -0.08
C PRO A 7 -0.10 2.01 0.81
N ASP A 8 -0.25 2.15 2.12
CA ASP A 8 0.41 1.24 3.04
C ASP A 8 -0.48 0.03 3.34
N THR A 9 0.05 -0.90 4.11
CA THR A 9 -0.66 -2.13 4.45
C THR A 9 -1.97 -1.87 5.16
N SER A 10 -1.99 -0.89 6.08
CA SER A 10 -3.17 -0.64 6.91
C SER A 10 -4.39 -0.17 6.10
N ILE A 11 -4.21 0.73 5.15
CA ILE A 11 -5.34 1.23 4.37
C ILE A 11 -5.86 0.17 3.40
N ILE A 12 -4.97 -0.71 2.94
CA ILE A 12 -5.37 -1.83 2.08
C ILE A 12 -6.21 -2.84 2.87
N ILE A 13 -5.76 -3.22 4.06
CA ILE A 13 -6.49 -4.15 4.93
C ILE A 13 -7.88 -3.59 5.29
N ASP A 14 -7.96 -2.29 5.53
CA ASP A 14 -9.23 -1.64 5.86
C ASP A 14 -10.23 -1.62 4.70
N GLY A 15 -9.79 -1.86 3.48
CA GLY A 15 -10.67 -1.88 2.30
C GLY A 15 -11.17 -0.52 1.87
N LYS A 16 -10.59 0.55 2.37
CA LYS A 16 -11.07 1.91 2.12
C LYS A 16 -10.61 2.48 0.79
N LEU A 17 -9.47 2.03 0.28
CA LEU A 17 -8.94 2.60 -0.95
C LEU A 17 -9.82 2.26 -2.16
N SER A 18 -10.30 1.02 -2.26
CA SER A 18 -11.22 0.64 -3.33
C SER A 18 -12.51 1.45 -3.28
N ASP A 19 -13.04 1.73 -2.09
CA ASP A 19 -14.24 2.55 -1.92
C ASP A 19 -14.00 3.97 -2.44
N LEU A 20 -12.85 4.56 -2.12
CA LEU A 20 -12.50 5.91 -2.57
C LEU A 20 -12.36 5.97 -4.09
N ILE A 21 -11.79 4.95 -4.70
CA ILE A 21 -11.66 4.86 -6.15
C ILE A 21 -13.04 4.71 -6.79
N GLU A 22 -13.86 3.81 -6.26
CA GLU A 22 -15.20 3.54 -6.77
C GLU A 22 -16.08 4.78 -6.74
N ASN A 23 -15.98 5.56 -5.66
CA ASN A 23 -16.77 6.78 -5.49
C ASN A 23 -16.23 7.98 -6.28
N GLY A 24 -15.11 7.83 -6.97
CA GLY A 24 -14.50 8.92 -7.72
C GLY A 24 -13.76 9.94 -6.87
N GLU A 25 -13.56 9.65 -5.59
CA GLU A 25 -12.80 10.53 -4.70
C GLU A 25 -11.30 10.43 -4.91
N VAL A 26 -10.84 9.32 -5.47
CA VAL A 26 -9.43 9.11 -5.83
C VAL A 26 -9.36 8.80 -7.31
N GLU A 27 -8.70 9.68 -8.05
CA GLU A 27 -8.41 9.51 -9.48
C GLU A 27 -6.90 9.69 -9.66
N ALA A 28 -6.16 8.61 -9.43
CA ALA A 28 -4.71 8.67 -9.38
C ALA A 28 -4.09 7.38 -9.88
N GLU A 29 -2.82 7.44 -10.22
CA GLU A 29 -2.02 6.25 -10.44
C GLU A 29 -1.75 5.61 -9.08
N ILE A 30 -2.06 4.32 -8.96
CA ILE A 30 -1.84 3.60 -7.72
C ILE A 30 -0.55 2.79 -7.84
N VAL A 31 0.40 3.07 -6.97
CA VAL A 31 1.70 2.39 -6.95
C VAL A 31 1.78 1.56 -5.68
N ILE A 32 1.70 0.24 -5.83
CA ILE A 32 1.69 -0.68 -4.69
C ILE A 32 3.10 -1.22 -4.47
N PRO A 33 3.70 -0.99 -3.31
CA PRO A 33 5.02 -1.56 -3.02
C PRO A 33 4.97 -3.09 -2.94
N GLU A 34 5.98 -3.74 -3.49
CA GLU A 34 6.10 -5.20 -3.37
C GLU A 34 6.14 -5.66 -1.91
N PHE A 35 6.68 -4.83 -1.01
CA PHE A 35 6.69 -5.12 0.43
C PHE A 35 5.29 -5.33 0.98
N VAL A 36 4.32 -4.55 0.49
CA VAL A 36 2.93 -4.66 0.94
C VAL A 36 2.36 -6.01 0.52
N VAL A 37 2.57 -6.39 -0.74
CA VAL A 37 2.09 -7.67 -1.26
C VAL A 37 2.71 -8.83 -0.50
N ASP A 38 4.02 -8.80 -0.29
CA ASP A 38 4.73 -9.87 0.41
C ASP A 38 4.31 -9.98 1.88
N GLU A 39 4.08 -8.85 2.54
CA GLU A 39 3.58 -8.84 3.91
C GLU A 39 2.20 -9.49 4.01
N LEU A 40 1.31 -9.15 3.09
CA LEU A 40 -0.04 -9.75 3.05
C LEU A 40 0.00 -11.23 2.72
N GLU A 41 0.86 -11.64 1.80
CA GLU A 41 1.05 -13.05 1.48
C GLU A 41 1.53 -13.83 2.70
N ASN A 42 2.50 -13.29 3.44
CA ASN A 42 2.98 -13.93 4.66
C ASN A 42 1.88 -14.05 5.71
N GLN A 43 1.06 -13.03 5.89
CA GLN A 43 -0.06 -13.06 6.81
C GLN A 43 -1.08 -14.12 6.41
N ALA A 44 -1.41 -14.18 5.12
CA ALA A 44 -2.35 -15.19 4.61
C ALA A 44 -1.81 -16.61 4.80
N ASN A 45 -0.51 -16.82 4.55
CA ASN A 45 0.12 -18.12 4.72
C ASN A 45 0.14 -18.58 6.19
N ARG A 46 0.11 -17.62 7.12
CA ARG A 46 -0.01 -17.93 8.56
C ARG A 46 -1.45 -18.04 9.03
N GLY A 47 -2.41 -18.00 8.10
CA GLY A 47 -3.82 -18.12 8.42
C GLY A 47 -4.44 -16.87 9.00
N GLN A 48 -3.79 -15.71 8.86
CA GLN A 48 -4.32 -14.45 9.36
C GLN A 48 -5.32 -13.86 8.37
N GLU A 49 -6.49 -13.51 8.86
CA GLU A 49 -7.57 -12.94 8.05
C GLU A 49 -7.16 -11.66 7.33
N THR A 50 -6.35 -10.83 7.99
CA THR A 50 -5.87 -9.56 7.41
C THR A 50 -5.11 -9.75 6.11
N GLY A 51 -4.36 -10.85 5.98
CA GLY A 51 -3.67 -11.18 4.73
C GLY A 51 -4.63 -11.41 3.59
N TYR A 52 -5.66 -12.22 3.82
CA TYR A 52 -6.69 -12.49 2.81
C TYR A 52 -7.46 -11.24 2.43
N LYS A 53 -7.87 -10.44 3.43
CA LYS A 53 -8.59 -9.19 3.19
C LYS A 53 -7.76 -8.21 2.36
N GLY A 54 -6.48 -8.09 2.68
CA GLY A 54 -5.59 -7.20 1.95
C GLY A 54 -5.38 -7.62 0.51
N LEU A 55 -5.19 -8.93 0.27
CA LEU A 55 -5.02 -9.44 -1.09
C LEU A 55 -6.30 -9.26 -1.91
N GLU A 56 -7.46 -9.48 -1.32
CA GLU A 56 -8.75 -9.23 -1.98
C GLU A 56 -8.90 -7.75 -2.34
N GLU A 57 -8.46 -6.87 -1.45
CA GLU A 57 -8.53 -5.43 -1.72
C GLU A 57 -7.64 -5.03 -2.91
N ILE A 58 -6.42 -5.58 -2.99
CA ILE A 58 -5.53 -5.33 -4.13
C ILE A 58 -6.17 -5.81 -5.43
N GLU A 59 -6.77 -6.99 -5.42
CA GLU A 59 -7.49 -7.53 -6.57
C GLU A 59 -8.60 -6.58 -7.01
N LYS A 60 -9.38 -6.08 -6.06
CA LYS A 60 -10.46 -5.14 -6.32
C LYS A 60 -9.94 -3.81 -6.88
N ILE A 61 -8.83 -3.31 -6.34
CA ILE A 61 -8.18 -2.09 -6.84
C ILE A 61 -7.75 -2.27 -8.30
N ARG A 62 -7.18 -3.41 -8.65
CA ARG A 62 -6.78 -3.68 -10.03
C ARG A 62 -7.98 -3.71 -10.99
N GLU A 63 -9.06 -4.35 -10.58
CA GLU A 63 -10.28 -4.42 -11.38
C GLU A 63 -10.86 -3.03 -11.60
N LEU A 64 -10.92 -2.21 -10.55
CA LEU A 64 -11.38 -0.82 -10.65
C LEU A 64 -10.47 0.02 -11.52
N GLY A 65 -9.15 -0.22 -11.45
CA GLY A 65 -8.19 0.46 -12.30
C GLY A 65 -8.44 0.21 -13.78
N GLU A 66 -8.73 -1.02 -14.15
CA GLU A 66 -9.08 -1.36 -15.53
C GLU A 66 -10.40 -0.69 -15.95
N GLU A 67 -11.40 -0.77 -15.09
CA GLU A 67 -12.72 -0.22 -15.35
C GLU A 67 -12.71 1.31 -15.51
N LYS A 68 -11.96 1.99 -14.66
CA LYS A 68 -11.88 3.45 -14.64
C LYS A 68 -10.68 4.02 -15.39
N ASN A 69 -9.91 3.17 -16.03
CA ASN A 69 -8.72 3.56 -16.79
C ASN A 69 -7.67 4.27 -15.92
N LEU A 70 -7.48 3.75 -14.70
CA LEU A 70 -6.43 4.21 -13.79
C LEU A 70 -5.30 3.19 -13.81
N GLU A 71 -4.06 3.68 -13.82
CA GLU A 71 -2.90 2.80 -13.81
C GLU A 71 -2.66 2.25 -12.40
N VAL A 72 -2.49 0.92 -12.30
CA VAL A 72 -2.13 0.25 -11.06
C VAL A 72 -0.85 -0.52 -11.32
N SER A 73 0.21 -0.17 -10.61
CA SER A 73 1.52 -0.81 -10.78
C SER A 73 2.08 -1.29 -9.46
N PHE A 74 3.05 -2.18 -9.55
CA PHE A 74 3.76 -2.72 -8.38
C PHE A 74 5.22 -2.32 -8.50
N THR A 75 5.83 -1.89 -7.39
CA THR A 75 7.18 -1.35 -7.46
C THR A 75 7.98 -1.65 -6.20
N GLY A 76 9.30 -1.49 -6.34
CA GLY A 76 10.23 -1.77 -5.27
C GLY A 76 10.77 -3.19 -5.34
N ARG A 77 11.75 -3.47 -4.50
CA ARG A 77 12.29 -4.82 -4.40
C ARG A 77 11.51 -5.63 -3.38
N LYS A 78 11.61 -6.95 -3.49
CA LYS A 78 11.02 -7.83 -2.48
C LYS A 78 11.82 -7.72 -1.19
N PRO A 79 11.16 -7.77 -0.02
CA PRO A 79 11.89 -7.73 1.24
C PRO A 79 12.69 -9.02 1.44
N THR A 80 13.80 -8.90 2.18
CA THR A 80 14.57 -10.06 2.61
C THR A 80 13.84 -10.75 3.77
N GLU A 81 14.21 -12.01 4.07
CA GLU A 81 13.66 -12.71 5.22
C GLU A 81 13.88 -11.94 6.53
N GLU A 82 15.03 -11.30 6.65
CA GLU A 82 15.36 -10.49 7.82
C GLU A 82 14.43 -9.30 7.94
N GLU A 83 14.17 -8.62 6.83
CA GLU A 83 13.25 -7.48 6.82
C GLU A 83 11.84 -7.90 7.18
N ILE A 84 11.38 -9.05 6.70
CA ILE A 84 10.06 -9.59 7.05
C ILE A 84 9.99 -9.86 8.55
N ARG A 85 11.03 -10.45 9.13
CA ARG A 85 11.09 -10.70 10.57
C ARG A 85 11.05 -9.42 11.39
N LEU A 86 11.61 -8.34 10.86
CA LEU A 86 11.65 -7.04 11.53
C LEU A 86 10.41 -6.19 11.25
N ALA A 87 9.47 -6.69 10.45
CA ALA A 87 8.25 -5.95 10.09
C ALA A 87 7.48 -5.46 11.32
N ASN A 88 7.48 -6.24 12.40
CA ASN A 88 6.81 -5.88 13.65
C ASN A 88 7.44 -4.66 14.34
N ASN A 89 8.62 -4.24 13.91
CA ASN A 89 9.34 -3.09 14.45
C ASN A 89 9.20 -1.85 13.54
N GLY A 90 8.23 -1.86 12.64
CA GLY A 90 7.98 -0.72 11.75
C GLY A 90 8.93 -0.60 10.57
N ARG A 91 9.77 -1.62 10.33
CA ARG A 91 10.72 -1.58 9.22
C ARG A 91 10.04 -1.56 7.86
N ILE A 92 8.96 -2.33 7.70
CA ILE A 92 8.18 -2.35 6.46
C ILE A 92 7.53 -0.99 6.22
N ASP A 93 7.01 -0.35 7.26
CA ASP A 93 6.43 0.99 7.15
C ASP A 93 7.45 2.00 6.63
N ALA A 94 8.70 1.94 7.13
CA ALA A 94 9.77 2.81 6.66
C ALA A 94 10.07 2.57 5.18
N LEU A 95 10.09 1.31 4.74
CA LEU A 95 10.32 0.97 3.34
C LEU A 95 9.20 1.46 2.43
N ILE A 96 7.96 1.40 2.90
CA ILE A 96 6.81 1.92 2.16
C ILE A 96 6.93 3.44 2.00
N ARG A 97 7.30 4.16 3.07
CA ARG A 97 7.53 5.61 3.00
C ARG A 97 8.64 5.95 2.01
N ASP A 98 9.71 5.15 1.97
CA ASP A 98 10.82 5.35 1.03
C ASP A 98 10.34 5.23 -0.42
N VAL A 99 9.45 4.28 -0.71
CA VAL A 99 8.85 4.13 -2.04
C VAL A 99 8.04 5.37 -2.41
N ALA A 100 7.23 5.88 -1.47
CA ALA A 100 6.43 7.08 -1.72
C ALA A 100 7.32 8.28 -2.03
N GLU A 101 8.39 8.47 -1.27
CA GLU A 101 9.35 9.54 -1.50
C GLU A 101 10.05 9.39 -2.84
N GLU A 102 10.56 8.20 -3.15
CA GLU A 102 11.24 7.90 -4.40
C GLU A 102 10.38 8.15 -5.62
N LYS A 103 9.10 7.82 -5.55
CA LYS A 103 8.14 8.00 -6.66
C LYS A 103 7.48 9.37 -6.67
N SER A 104 7.81 10.24 -5.72
CA SER A 104 7.14 11.54 -5.56
C SER A 104 5.62 11.36 -5.45
N ALA A 105 5.22 10.35 -4.70
CA ALA A 105 3.82 9.97 -4.52
C ALA A 105 3.30 10.36 -3.15
N THR A 106 1.99 10.44 -3.02
CA THR A 106 1.33 10.68 -1.75
C THR A 106 1.16 9.34 -1.02
N LEU A 107 1.57 9.30 0.23
CA LEU A 107 1.38 8.12 1.07
C LEU A 107 -0.04 8.11 1.62
N TYR A 108 -0.76 7.01 1.40
CA TYR A 108 -2.09 6.78 2.00
C TYR A 108 -1.97 5.74 3.10
N THR A 109 -2.34 6.12 4.31
CA THR A 109 -2.22 5.24 5.48
C THR A 109 -3.37 5.45 6.45
N GLY A 110 -3.77 4.37 7.13
CA GLY A 110 -4.68 4.44 8.27
C GLY A 110 -3.94 4.53 9.61
N ASP A 111 -2.61 4.43 9.60
CA ASP A 111 -1.78 4.46 10.80
C ASP A 111 -1.40 5.92 11.12
N ILE A 112 -1.84 6.41 12.28
CA ILE A 112 -1.60 7.80 12.71
C ILE A 112 -0.10 8.08 12.87
N VAL A 113 0.65 7.13 13.43
CA VAL A 113 2.09 7.30 13.62
C VAL A 113 2.80 7.38 12.27
N GLN A 114 2.46 6.49 11.34
CA GLN A 114 3.03 6.48 9.99
C GLN A 114 2.75 7.81 9.29
N ALA A 115 1.51 8.31 9.38
CA ALA A 115 1.13 9.59 8.77
C ALA A 115 1.94 10.75 9.36
N ARG A 116 2.16 10.74 10.66
CA ARG A 116 2.96 11.77 11.35
C ARG A 116 4.41 11.76 10.90
N VAL A 117 5.01 10.57 10.81
CA VAL A 117 6.40 10.43 10.34
C VAL A 117 6.53 10.91 8.90
N ALA A 118 5.61 10.51 8.04
CA ALA A 118 5.61 10.92 6.64
C ALA A 118 5.52 12.45 6.53
N LYS A 119 4.63 13.06 7.30
CA LYS A 119 4.46 14.52 7.33
C LYS A 119 5.73 15.22 7.78
N ALA A 120 6.38 14.68 8.80
CA ALA A 120 7.63 15.23 9.31
C ALA A 120 8.75 15.17 8.26
N LYS A 121 8.72 14.17 7.39
CA LYS A 121 9.70 14.00 6.32
C LYS A 121 9.34 14.72 5.02
N GLY A 122 8.17 15.33 4.96
CA GLY A 122 7.72 16.03 3.76
C GLY A 122 7.15 15.13 2.67
N ILE A 123 6.70 13.95 3.06
CA ILE A 123 6.11 12.99 2.12
C ILE A 123 4.60 13.21 2.00
#